data_80c659be40f75c7be25bbb3e428b9057
#
_entry.id   80c659be40f75c7be25bbb3e428b9057
#
_cell.length_a   1.000
_cell.length_b   1.000
_cell.length_c   1.000
_cell.angle_alpha   90.00
_cell.angle_beta   90.00
_cell.angle_gamma   90.00
#
_symmetry.space_group_name_H-M   'P 1'
#
loop_
_entity.id
_entity.type
_entity.pdbx_description
1 polymer ?
#
loop_
_entity_poly.entity_id
_entity_poly.type
_entity_poly.pdbx_seq_one_letter_code
_entity_poly.pdbx_strand_id
1 'polypeptide(L)'
;MTENIKLHTDQRVTTMTIARPEKRNAITQDMYAAMADALEDYAQSDAVRAFVITGAEDYFTSGNDLQDFAKGTRSDGVPPVIRFLNAISTCPKPLIAAVNGPAIGVGVTMLLHCDLIIAADTATFSTPFVQLGLVPEAASSLLLPATVGMAVANDMLLANRVLDAAEALRF
;
A
#
# COMPACT_ATOMS: atom_id res chain seq x y z
N MET A 1 16.65 -5.10 -9.91
CA MET A 1 15.20 -4.99 -9.71
C MET A 1 14.72 -6.32 -9.13
N THR A 2 13.87 -6.30 -8.11
CA THR A 2 13.29 -7.53 -7.56
C THR A 2 12.23 -8.09 -8.52
N GLU A 3 12.17 -9.43 -8.67
CA GLU A 3 11.15 -10.10 -9.50
C GLU A 3 9.74 -10.01 -8.89
N ASN A 4 9.65 -9.58 -7.62
CA ASN A 4 8.42 -9.52 -6.84
C ASN A 4 7.61 -8.22 -7.06
N ILE A 5 8.13 -7.25 -7.82
CA ILE A 5 7.39 -6.08 -8.31
C ILE A 5 7.39 -6.13 -9.83
N LYS A 6 6.20 -6.30 -10.40
CA LYS A 6 6.01 -6.38 -11.84
C LYS A 6 5.39 -5.10 -12.35
N LEU A 7 5.95 -4.53 -13.41
CA LEU A 7 5.41 -3.34 -14.07
C LEU A 7 4.96 -3.71 -15.48
N HIS A 8 3.76 -3.28 -15.82
CA HIS A 8 3.21 -3.41 -17.17
C HIS A 8 2.58 -2.08 -17.59
N THR A 9 2.98 -1.57 -18.75
CA THR A 9 2.41 -0.33 -19.27
C THR A 9 1.64 -0.61 -20.57
N ASP A 10 0.37 -0.25 -20.58
CA ASP A 10 -0.49 -0.30 -21.74
C ASP A 10 -1.36 0.97 -21.80
N GLN A 11 -1.61 1.50 -23.00
CA GLN A 11 -2.47 2.67 -23.25
C GLN A 11 -2.21 3.85 -22.29
N ARG A 12 -0.93 4.10 -21.95
CA ARG A 12 -0.48 5.17 -21.04
C ARG A 12 -0.86 4.96 -19.58
N VAL A 13 -1.23 3.75 -19.18
CA VAL A 13 -1.48 3.33 -17.80
C VAL A 13 -0.40 2.33 -17.41
N THR A 14 0.31 2.59 -16.33
CA THR A 14 1.24 1.62 -15.74
C THR A 14 0.56 0.91 -14.60
N THR A 15 0.54 -0.42 -14.65
CA THR A 15 0.09 -1.28 -13.56
C THR A 15 1.31 -1.85 -12.85
N MET A 16 1.41 -1.59 -11.55
CA MET A 16 2.37 -2.20 -10.65
C MET A 16 1.69 -3.32 -9.87
N THR A 17 2.21 -4.53 -10.01
CA THR A 17 1.71 -5.70 -9.29
C THR A 17 2.70 -6.12 -8.20
N ILE A 18 2.23 -6.18 -6.95
CA ILE A 18 2.94 -6.77 -5.84
C ILE A 18 2.83 -8.29 -6.00
N ALA A 19 3.91 -8.98 -6.39
CA ALA A 19 3.87 -10.35 -6.90
C ALA A 19 4.76 -11.29 -6.09
N ARG A 20 4.34 -11.56 -4.84
CA ARG A 20 4.99 -12.50 -3.92
C ARG A 20 3.92 -13.35 -3.22
N PRO A 21 3.09 -14.10 -3.99
CA PRO A 21 1.88 -14.76 -3.48
C PRO A 21 2.19 -15.82 -2.41
N GLU A 22 3.32 -16.51 -2.48
CA GLU A 22 3.77 -17.50 -1.49
C GLU A 22 3.99 -16.90 -0.08
N LYS A 23 4.07 -15.57 0.01
CA LYS A 23 4.14 -14.78 1.24
C LYS A 23 2.96 -13.80 1.36
N ARG A 24 1.83 -14.09 0.67
CA ARG A 24 0.63 -13.23 0.68
C ARG A 24 0.97 -11.78 0.30
N ASN A 25 1.87 -11.61 -0.63
CA ASN A 25 2.37 -10.31 -1.09
C ASN A 25 2.99 -9.44 0.01
N ALA A 26 3.60 -10.04 1.06
CA ALA A 26 4.36 -9.31 2.08
C ALA A 26 5.53 -8.55 1.46
N ILE A 27 5.68 -7.27 1.83
CA ILE A 27 6.59 -6.32 1.20
C ILE A 27 7.92 -6.29 1.94
N THR A 28 9.01 -6.53 1.22
CA THR A 28 10.39 -6.42 1.70
C THR A 28 10.99 -5.04 1.39
N GLN A 29 12.16 -4.73 1.97
CA GLN A 29 12.90 -3.49 1.68
C GLN A 29 13.27 -3.37 0.19
N ASP A 30 13.67 -4.47 -0.45
CA ASP A 30 13.99 -4.49 -1.88
C ASP A 30 12.74 -4.21 -2.75
N MET A 31 11.57 -4.69 -2.31
CA MET A 31 10.30 -4.39 -2.98
C MET A 31 9.94 -2.91 -2.80
N TYR A 32 10.11 -2.34 -1.60
CA TYR A 32 9.91 -0.91 -1.39
C TYR A 32 10.82 -0.05 -2.27
N ALA A 33 12.09 -0.44 -2.43
CA ALA A 33 13.00 0.27 -3.32
C ALA A 33 12.47 0.28 -4.76
N ALA A 34 12.04 -0.89 -5.27
CA ALA A 34 11.49 -1.01 -6.63
C ALA A 34 10.16 -0.25 -6.80
N MET A 35 9.29 -0.25 -5.76
CA MET A 35 8.04 0.51 -5.75
C MET A 35 8.31 2.02 -5.77
N ALA A 36 9.30 2.48 -4.99
CA ALA A 36 9.72 3.88 -4.99
C ALA A 36 10.27 4.30 -6.36
N ASP A 37 11.18 3.51 -6.95
CA ASP A 37 11.71 3.74 -8.29
C ASP A 37 10.57 3.91 -9.32
N ALA A 38 9.61 2.98 -9.30
CA ALA A 38 8.48 2.99 -10.23
C ALA A 38 7.59 4.23 -10.09
N LEU A 39 7.34 4.70 -8.87
CA LEU A 39 6.54 5.91 -8.62
C LEU A 39 7.30 7.19 -8.99
N GLU A 40 8.59 7.25 -8.70
CA GLU A 40 9.45 8.38 -9.07
C GLU A 40 9.56 8.51 -10.60
N ASP A 41 9.77 7.39 -11.31
CA ASP A 41 9.78 7.34 -12.76
C ASP A 41 8.42 7.76 -13.34
N TYR A 42 7.32 7.28 -12.74
CA TYR A 42 5.96 7.68 -13.14
C TYR A 42 5.74 9.17 -12.97
N ALA A 43 6.15 9.75 -11.85
CA ALA A 43 5.97 11.17 -11.56
C ALA A 43 6.64 12.07 -12.62
N GLN A 44 7.76 11.62 -13.22
CA GLN A 44 8.53 12.35 -14.21
C GLN A 44 8.12 12.03 -15.67
N SER A 45 7.34 10.97 -15.91
CA SER A 45 7.04 10.48 -17.25
C SER A 45 5.86 11.21 -17.89
N ASP A 46 6.05 11.91 -18.99
CA ASP A 46 4.95 12.45 -19.80
C ASP A 46 4.19 11.38 -20.61
N ALA A 47 4.78 10.21 -20.77
CA ALA A 47 4.19 9.10 -21.53
C ALA A 47 3.09 8.38 -20.76
N VAL A 48 3.17 8.33 -19.40
CA VAL A 48 2.22 7.63 -18.53
C VAL A 48 1.28 8.63 -17.86
N ARG A 49 -0.03 8.36 -17.91
CA ARG A 49 -1.08 9.26 -17.40
C ARG A 49 -1.70 8.80 -16.09
N ALA A 50 -1.69 7.50 -15.81
CA ALA A 50 -2.23 6.94 -14.60
C ALA A 50 -1.39 5.75 -14.13
N PHE A 51 -1.38 5.53 -12.83
CA PHE A 51 -0.66 4.43 -12.21
C PHE A 51 -1.62 3.60 -11.36
N VAL A 52 -1.62 2.29 -11.57
CA VAL A 52 -2.46 1.34 -10.85
C VAL A 52 -1.59 0.47 -9.97
N ILE A 53 -1.97 0.30 -8.69
CA ILE A 53 -1.33 -0.61 -7.75
C ILE A 53 -2.28 -1.76 -7.49
N THR A 54 -1.80 -2.99 -7.61
CA THR A 54 -2.58 -4.21 -7.33
C THR A 54 -1.70 -5.31 -6.74
N GLY A 55 -2.32 -6.34 -6.18
CA GLY A 55 -1.64 -7.55 -5.71
C GLY A 55 -1.78 -8.71 -6.71
N ALA A 56 -0.86 -9.66 -6.64
CA ALA A 56 -0.99 -10.92 -7.36
C ALA A 56 -1.90 -11.90 -6.60
N GLU A 57 -2.64 -12.72 -7.34
CA GLU A 57 -3.52 -13.77 -6.82
C GLU A 57 -4.56 -13.24 -5.80
N ASP A 58 -4.66 -13.86 -4.62
CA ASP A 58 -5.77 -13.67 -3.68
C ASP A 58 -5.54 -12.56 -2.64
N TYR A 59 -4.38 -11.90 -2.64
CA TYR A 59 -4.04 -10.84 -1.69
C TYR A 59 -3.64 -9.56 -2.41
N PHE A 60 -4.11 -8.43 -1.90
CA PHE A 60 -3.50 -7.15 -2.24
C PHE A 60 -2.10 -7.10 -1.61
N THR A 61 -2.00 -7.09 -0.29
CA THR A 61 -0.76 -7.31 0.46
C THR A 61 -1.05 -7.60 1.94
N SER A 62 -0.27 -8.49 2.53
CA SER A 62 -0.29 -8.73 3.98
C SER A 62 0.54 -7.73 4.79
N GLY A 63 1.02 -6.66 4.15
CA GLY A 63 1.83 -5.62 4.80
C GLY A 63 3.32 -5.90 4.76
N ASN A 64 4.05 -5.36 5.73
CA ASN A 64 5.50 -5.53 5.83
C ASN A 64 5.89 -7.00 6.08
N ASP A 65 6.95 -7.47 5.41
CA ASP A 65 7.60 -8.72 5.80
C ASP A 65 8.29 -8.52 7.16
N LEU A 66 7.72 -9.10 8.22
CA LEU A 66 8.18 -8.90 9.60
C LEU A 66 9.62 -9.39 9.81
N GLN A 67 10.05 -10.44 9.09
CA GLN A 67 11.41 -10.96 9.20
C GLN A 67 12.42 -10.01 8.54
N ASP A 68 12.04 -9.42 7.42
CA ASP A 68 12.88 -8.44 6.73
C ASP A 68 12.91 -7.11 7.50
N PHE A 69 11.77 -6.69 8.00
CA PHE A 69 11.65 -5.48 8.84
C PHE A 69 12.50 -5.57 10.12
N ALA A 70 12.52 -6.73 10.78
CA ALA A 70 13.31 -6.96 12.00
C ALA A 70 14.83 -6.89 11.77
N LYS A 71 15.32 -7.09 10.54
CA LYS A 71 16.75 -6.94 10.19
C LYS A 71 17.23 -5.49 10.22
N GLY A 72 16.30 -4.53 10.26
CA GLY A 72 16.60 -3.11 10.12
C GLY A 72 17.08 -2.72 8.72
N THR A 73 17.17 -1.44 8.46
CA THR A 73 17.73 -0.91 7.21
C THR A 73 19.26 -0.85 7.32
N ARG A 74 19.94 -1.51 6.41
CA ARG A 74 21.42 -1.52 6.31
C ARG A 74 21.97 -0.40 5.40
N SER A 75 21.17 0.65 5.11
CA SER A 75 21.62 1.70 4.19
C SER A 75 22.06 2.94 4.96
N ASP A 76 23.17 3.55 4.55
CA ASP A 76 23.63 4.87 5.01
C ASP A 76 22.77 6.01 4.46
N GLY A 77 21.66 5.70 3.77
CA GLY A 77 20.74 6.63 3.12
C GLY A 77 19.32 6.56 3.67
N VAL A 78 18.38 7.18 2.95
CA VAL A 78 16.94 7.13 3.26
C VAL A 78 16.45 5.69 3.12
N PRO A 79 15.80 5.12 4.16
CA PRO A 79 15.26 3.77 4.10
C PRO A 79 14.28 3.60 2.92
N PRO A 80 14.29 2.45 2.20
CA PRO A 80 13.43 2.21 1.05
C PRO A 80 11.94 2.43 1.34
N VAL A 81 11.46 2.01 2.52
CA VAL A 81 10.08 2.25 2.94
C VAL A 81 9.76 3.75 3.05
N ILE A 82 10.67 4.57 3.59
CA ILE A 82 10.48 6.02 3.71
C ILE A 82 10.49 6.66 2.33
N ARG A 83 11.37 6.22 1.43
CA ARG A 83 11.41 6.69 0.06
C ARG A 83 10.10 6.38 -0.68
N PHE A 84 9.56 5.16 -0.52
CA PHE A 84 8.26 4.78 -1.07
C PHE A 84 7.13 5.66 -0.50
N LEU A 85 7.06 5.83 0.83
CA LEU A 85 6.02 6.65 1.46
C LEU A 85 6.09 8.12 0.99
N ASN A 86 7.29 8.66 0.81
CA ASN A 86 7.46 9.97 0.23
C ASN A 86 6.98 10.02 -1.23
N ALA A 87 7.37 9.05 -2.05
CA ALA A 87 7.00 9.00 -3.46
C ALA A 87 5.48 8.89 -3.65
N ILE A 88 4.78 8.04 -2.86
CA ILE A 88 3.33 7.88 -2.98
C ILE A 88 2.58 9.12 -2.45
N SER A 89 3.03 9.72 -1.34
CA SER A 89 2.34 10.87 -0.73
C SER A 89 2.52 12.19 -1.49
N THR A 90 3.55 12.30 -2.32
CA THR A 90 3.86 13.51 -3.09
C THR A 90 3.67 13.33 -4.58
N CYS A 91 3.13 12.19 -5.04
CA CYS A 91 2.91 11.93 -6.44
C CYS A 91 1.95 12.97 -7.04
N PRO A 92 2.36 13.72 -8.10
CA PRO A 92 1.54 14.79 -8.65
C PRO A 92 0.52 14.30 -9.69
N LYS A 93 0.40 12.99 -9.88
CA LYS A 93 -0.38 12.36 -10.95
C LYS A 93 -1.30 11.28 -10.39
N PRO A 94 -2.40 10.93 -11.10
CA PRO A 94 -3.40 9.99 -10.60
C PRO A 94 -2.84 8.63 -10.18
N LEU A 95 -3.10 8.25 -8.92
CA LEU A 95 -2.81 6.94 -8.34
C LEU A 95 -4.11 6.19 -8.09
N ILE A 96 -4.21 4.99 -8.62
CA ILE A 96 -5.38 4.12 -8.47
C ILE A 96 -4.96 2.84 -7.74
N ALA A 97 -5.71 2.42 -6.74
CA ALA A 97 -5.55 1.11 -6.13
C ALA A 97 -6.63 0.16 -6.65
N ALA A 98 -6.23 -0.99 -7.19
CA ALA A 98 -7.10 -2.11 -7.51
C ALA A 98 -6.89 -3.21 -6.46
N VAL A 99 -7.73 -3.18 -5.42
CA VAL A 99 -7.59 -4.03 -4.23
C VAL A 99 -8.28 -5.37 -4.49
N ASN A 100 -7.51 -6.36 -4.91
CA ASN A 100 -8.00 -7.68 -5.34
C ASN A 100 -8.27 -8.67 -4.20
N GLY A 101 -7.94 -8.32 -2.96
CA GLY A 101 -8.10 -9.18 -1.78
C GLY A 101 -7.68 -8.47 -0.49
N PRO A 102 -7.32 -9.18 0.57
CA PRO A 102 -6.95 -8.57 1.84
C PRO A 102 -5.83 -7.54 1.72
N ALA A 103 -6.05 -6.35 2.29
CA ALA A 103 -5.10 -5.26 2.47
C ALA A 103 -4.82 -5.08 3.96
N ILE A 104 -3.56 -5.27 4.39
CA ILE A 104 -3.19 -5.33 5.80
C ILE A 104 -2.05 -4.35 6.10
N GLY A 105 -2.15 -3.61 7.19
CA GLY A 105 -1.12 -2.66 7.64
C GLY A 105 -0.84 -1.58 6.59
N VAL A 106 0.40 -1.53 6.07
CA VAL A 106 0.77 -0.61 4.99
C VAL A 106 -0.09 -0.82 3.73
N GLY A 107 -0.65 -2.01 3.54
CA GLY A 107 -1.62 -2.27 2.47
C GLY A 107 -2.86 -1.40 2.56
N VAL A 108 -3.32 -1.04 3.77
CA VAL A 108 -4.41 -0.08 3.98
C VAL A 108 -3.87 1.34 3.94
N THR A 109 -2.76 1.62 4.62
CA THR A 109 -2.30 3.00 4.79
C THR A 109 -1.81 3.62 3.49
N MET A 110 -1.27 2.83 2.55
CA MET A 110 -0.93 3.32 1.21
C MET A 110 -2.17 3.74 0.39
N LEU A 111 -3.34 3.12 0.64
CA LEU A 111 -4.59 3.47 -0.06
C LEU A 111 -5.03 4.89 0.25
N LEU A 112 -4.72 5.40 1.45
CA LEU A 112 -5.05 6.76 1.88
C LEU A 112 -4.33 7.85 1.06
N HIS A 113 -3.34 7.44 0.25
CA HIS A 113 -2.61 8.30 -0.68
C HIS A 113 -3.02 8.08 -2.15
N CYS A 114 -3.98 7.18 -2.41
CA CYS A 114 -4.52 6.96 -3.74
C CYS A 114 -5.73 7.85 -4.00
N ASP A 115 -5.88 8.33 -5.24
CA ASP A 115 -7.00 9.17 -5.67
C ASP A 115 -8.27 8.37 -5.88
N LEU A 116 -8.15 7.08 -6.24
CA LEU A 116 -9.27 6.18 -6.47
C LEU A 116 -8.93 4.78 -5.95
N ILE A 117 -9.87 4.19 -5.23
CA ILE A 117 -9.77 2.81 -4.72
C ILE A 117 -10.91 2.01 -5.31
N ILE A 118 -10.59 0.93 -6.02
CA ILE A 118 -11.54 -0.05 -6.53
C ILE A 118 -11.21 -1.38 -5.82
N ALA A 119 -12.18 -1.95 -5.13
CA ALA A 119 -11.99 -3.17 -4.36
C ALA A 119 -12.85 -4.32 -4.89
N ALA A 120 -12.30 -5.52 -4.89
CA ALA A 120 -13.07 -6.74 -5.11
C ALA A 120 -14.00 -6.99 -3.91
N ASP A 121 -15.12 -7.68 -4.11
CA ASP A 121 -16.07 -8.02 -3.04
C ASP A 121 -15.43 -8.87 -1.93
N THR A 122 -14.33 -9.56 -2.25
CA THR A 122 -13.54 -10.37 -1.33
C THR A 122 -12.48 -9.57 -0.56
N ALA A 123 -12.32 -8.28 -0.85
CA ALA A 123 -11.32 -7.44 -0.19
C ALA A 123 -11.70 -7.20 1.28
N THR A 124 -10.68 -7.18 2.12
CA THR A 124 -10.79 -6.80 3.53
C THR A 124 -9.68 -5.83 3.91
N PHE A 125 -9.94 -4.98 4.88
CA PHE A 125 -9.04 -3.90 5.27
C PHE A 125 -8.77 -3.95 6.78
N SER A 126 -7.51 -4.08 7.18
CA SER A 126 -7.12 -4.15 8.60
C SER A 126 -5.80 -3.44 8.89
N THR A 127 -5.69 -2.87 10.09
CA THR A 127 -4.51 -2.11 10.54
C THR A 127 -4.03 -2.64 11.89
N PRO A 128 -3.36 -3.83 11.96
CA PRO A 128 -3.07 -4.53 13.21
C PRO A 128 -1.87 -3.93 13.96
N PHE A 129 -1.70 -2.61 13.96
CA PHE A 129 -0.56 -1.93 14.59
C PHE A 129 -0.49 -2.20 16.09
N VAL A 130 -1.62 -2.09 16.81
CA VAL A 130 -1.67 -2.32 18.28
C VAL A 130 -1.30 -3.76 18.63
N GLN A 131 -1.72 -4.75 17.82
CA GLN A 131 -1.36 -6.16 18.05
C GLN A 131 0.15 -6.41 17.92
N LEU A 132 0.82 -5.60 17.10
CA LEU A 132 2.26 -5.69 16.87
C LEU A 132 3.08 -4.74 17.76
N GLY A 133 2.42 -3.97 18.65
CA GLY A 133 3.07 -2.95 19.47
C GLY A 133 3.65 -1.79 18.64
N LEU A 134 3.07 -1.51 17.48
CA LEU A 134 3.49 -0.46 16.55
C LEU A 134 2.54 0.73 16.60
N VAL A 135 3.05 1.89 16.21
CA VAL A 135 2.24 3.09 15.97
C VAL A 135 1.76 3.12 14.51
N PRO A 136 0.62 3.78 14.21
CA PRO A 136 0.20 4.04 12.84
C PRO A 136 1.26 4.79 12.05
N GLU A 137 1.52 4.34 10.80
CA GLU A 137 2.50 4.93 9.88
C GLU A 137 1.80 5.60 8.68
N ALA A 138 2.58 6.13 7.71
CA ALA A 138 2.07 6.77 6.49
C ALA A 138 1.00 7.84 6.73
N ALA A 139 1.14 8.63 7.80
CA ALA A 139 0.15 9.63 8.23
C ALA A 139 -1.28 9.06 8.47
N SER A 140 -1.43 7.75 8.64
CA SER A 140 -2.74 7.11 8.79
C SER A 140 -3.49 7.56 10.04
N SER A 141 -2.81 7.99 11.10
CA SER A 141 -3.46 8.60 12.28
C SER A 141 -4.19 9.91 11.97
N LEU A 142 -3.86 10.58 10.86
CA LEU A 142 -4.52 11.78 10.36
C LEU A 142 -5.50 11.44 9.22
N LEU A 143 -5.03 10.67 8.24
CA LEU A 143 -5.77 10.43 7.00
C LEU A 143 -6.94 9.45 7.18
N LEU A 144 -6.76 8.38 7.97
CA LEU A 144 -7.83 7.41 8.16
C LEU A 144 -9.07 8.03 8.84
N PRO A 145 -8.95 8.81 9.95
CA PRO A 145 -10.10 9.51 10.51
C PRO A 145 -10.75 10.51 9.56
N ALA A 146 -9.96 11.13 8.67
CA ALA A 146 -10.50 12.05 7.66
C ALA A 146 -11.28 11.32 6.57
N THR A 147 -10.96 10.05 6.29
CA THR A 147 -11.62 9.23 5.27
C THR A 147 -12.86 8.53 5.82
N VAL A 148 -12.73 7.77 6.93
CA VAL A 148 -13.80 6.88 7.44
C VAL A 148 -14.49 7.43 8.69
N GLY A 149 -14.12 8.62 9.14
CA GLY A 149 -14.59 9.19 10.41
C GLY A 149 -13.87 8.62 11.63
N MET A 150 -13.88 9.40 12.73
CA MET A 150 -13.08 9.10 13.93
C MET A 150 -13.48 7.77 14.60
N ALA A 151 -14.78 7.45 14.63
CA ALA A 151 -15.25 6.23 15.30
C ALA A 151 -14.73 4.97 14.61
N VAL A 152 -14.86 4.90 13.29
CA VAL A 152 -14.39 3.74 12.51
C VAL A 152 -12.87 3.66 12.51
N ALA A 153 -12.18 4.80 12.40
CA ALA A 153 -10.72 4.84 12.50
C ALA A 153 -10.22 4.32 13.86
N ASN A 154 -10.86 4.70 14.96
CA ASN A 154 -10.53 4.17 16.28
C ASN A 154 -10.79 2.65 16.38
N ASP A 155 -11.90 2.16 15.83
CA ASP A 155 -12.18 0.72 15.78
C ASP A 155 -11.07 -0.03 15.00
N MET A 156 -10.63 0.51 13.88
CA MET A 156 -9.56 -0.10 13.08
C MET A 156 -8.20 -0.01 13.78
N LEU A 157 -7.80 1.20 14.20
CA LEU A 157 -6.44 1.44 14.72
C LEU A 157 -6.24 0.94 16.15
N LEU A 158 -7.28 0.95 17.00
CA LEU A 158 -7.17 0.61 18.42
C LEU A 158 -7.81 -0.74 18.75
N ALA A 159 -8.96 -1.07 18.14
CA ALA A 159 -9.68 -2.31 18.41
C ALA A 159 -9.44 -3.41 17.36
N ASN A 160 -8.57 -3.16 16.36
CA ASN A 160 -8.24 -4.10 15.27
C ASN A 160 -9.46 -4.57 14.46
N ARG A 161 -10.46 -3.71 14.32
CA ARG A 161 -11.60 -4.01 13.45
C ARG A 161 -11.13 -4.24 12.03
N VAL A 162 -11.65 -5.28 11.41
CA VAL A 162 -11.50 -5.55 9.99
C VAL A 162 -12.76 -5.05 9.29
N LEU A 163 -12.62 -4.24 8.24
CA LEU A 163 -13.72 -3.86 7.36
C LEU A 163 -13.75 -4.83 6.18
N ASP A 164 -14.94 -5.26 5.77
CA ASP A 164 -15.14 -5.89 4.48
C ASP A 164 -15.36 -4.83 3.37
N ALA A 165 -15.42 -5.27 2.12
CA ALA A 165 -15.60 -4.36 0.98
C ALA A 165 -16.93 -3.59 1.02
N ALA A 166 -18.01 -4.23 1.51
CA ALA A 166 -19.33 -3.61 1.60
C ALA A 166 -19.38 -2.54 2.70
N GLU A 167 -18.66 -2.74 3.81
CA GLU A 167 -18.48 -1.75 4.86
C GLU A 167 -17.63 -0.58 4.37
N ALA A 168 -16.48 -0.88 3.74
CA ALA A 168 -15.55 0.13 3.22
C ALA A 168 -16.20 1.05 2.16
N LEU A 169 -17.11 0.52 1.36
CA LEU A 169 -17.84 1.31 0.34
C LEU A 169 -18.72 2.43 0.94
N ARG A 170 -19.03 2.36 2.24
CA ARG A 170 -19.90 3.34 2.91
C ARG A 170 -19.17 4.58 3.41
N PHE A 171 -17.86 4.55 3.35
CA PHE A 171 -16.97 5.61 3.82
C PHE A 171 -16.17 6.25 2.67
#